data_f2b34278c659dd8f385bf6ce4f03b03e
#
_entry.id   f2b34278c659dd8f385bf6ce4f03b03e
#
_cell.length_a   1.000
_cell.length_b   1.000
_cell.length_c   1.000
_cell.angle_alpha   90.00
_cell.angle_beta   90.00
_cell.angle_gamma   90.00
#
_symmetry.space_group_name_H-M   'P 1'
#
loop_
_entity.id
_entity.type
_entity.pdbx_description
1 polymer ?
#
loop_
_entity_poly.entity_id
_entity_poly.type
_entity_poly.pdbx_seq_one_letter_code
_entity_poly.pdbx_strand_id
1 'polypeptide(L)'
;MCIRDSYYIIEGQVDIFTPRGLKLNSIGPSEVFGEASLLLDKKRSVTARAGTSGVKTKLVPKSYITDLQKSSPILSALLRNVQMRLVDSNEQSARYAKDIEKLLKLTREQNEVSRAVTDKLTIIQKRIENDFFSNY
;
A
#
# COMPACT_ATOMS: atom_id res chain seq x y z
N MET A 1 -3.52 -12.62 15.99
CA MET A 1 -2.41 -12.12 15.15
C MET A 1 -1.62 -11.08 15.94
N CYS A 2 -0.35 -11.29 16.18
CA CYS A 2 0.45 -10.35 16.98
C CYS A 2 0.66 -9.05 16.18
N ILE A 3 0.34 -7.90 16.80
CA ILE A 3 0.36 -6.59 16.14
C ILE A 3 1.79 -6.11 15.82
N ARG A 4 2.80 -6.86 16.26
CA ARG A 4 4.22 -6.47 16.24
C ARG A 4 5.14 -7.39 15.43
N ASP A 5 4.58 -8.29 14.61
CA ASP A 5 5.37 -9.22 13.82
C ASP A 5 5.16 -8.98 12.32
N SER A 6 6.12 -9.42 11.52
CA SER A 6 6.03 -9.49 10.07
C SER A 6 5.75 -10.92 9.63
N TYR A 7 5.33 -11.09 8.40
CA TYR A 7 4.96 -12.39 7.85
C TYR A 7 5.61 -12.57 6.49
N TYR A 8 6.31 -13.69 6.32
CA TYR A 8 6.86 -14.13 5.04
C TYR A 8 5.87 -15.09 4.39
N ILE A 9 5.52 -14.86 3.14
CA ILE A 9 4.57 -15.69 2.40
C ILE A 9 5.30 -16.88 1.79
N ILE A 10 4.86 -18.09 2.13
CA ILE A 10 5.38 -19.35 1.58
C ILE A 10 4.55 -19.76 0.36
N GLU A 11 3.21 -19.71 0.50
CA GLU A 11 2.25 -20.14 -0.52
C GLU A 11 1.00 -19.26 -0.44
N GLY A 12 0.32 -19.10 -1.59
CA GLY A 12 -0.91 -18.31 -1.67
C GLY A 12 -0.64 -16.83 -1.84
N GLN A 13 -1.65 -16.01 -1.55
CA GLN A 13 -1.64 -14.58 -1.81
C GLN A 13 -2.28 -13.82 -0.65
N VAL A 14 -1.77 -12.62 -0.38
CA VAL A 14 -2.32 -11.68 0.60
C VAL A 14 -2.73 -10.41 -0.12
N ASP A 15 -3.97 -10.00 0.08
CA ASP A 15 -4.50 -8.74 -0.42
C ASP A 15 -4.37 -7.65 0.63
N ILE A 16 -3.83 -6.51 0.24
CA ILE A 16 -3.60 -5.35 1.09
C ILE A 16 -4.66 -4.29 0.81
N PHE A 17 -5.29 -3.80 1.87
CA PHE A 17 -6.37 -2.82 1.79
C PHE A 17 -6.07 -1.59 2.65
N THR A 18 -6.59 -0.44 2.22
CA THR A 18 -6.68 0.73 3.10
C THR A 18 -7.66 0.45 4.24
N PRO A 19 -7.65 1.23 5.34
CA PRO A 19 -8.65 1.15 6.40
C PRO A 19 -10.09 1.37 5.89
N ARG A 20 -10.26 2.04 4.76
CA ARG A 20 -11.55 2.28 4.10
C ARG A 20 -11.99 1.15 3.16
N GLY A 21 -11.22 0.07 3.05
CA GLY A 21 -11.55 -1.10 2.25
C GLY A 21 -11.14 -1.03 0.77
N LEU A 22 -10.41 0.01 0.34
CA LEU A 22 -9.84 0.04 -1.00
C LEU A 22 -8.66 -0.93 -1.07
N LYS A 23 -8.67 -1.83 -2.05
CA LYS A 23 -7.55 -2.74 -2.32
C LYS A 23 -6.37 -1.94 -2.89
N LEU A 24 -5.22 -2.02 -2.25
CA LEU A 24 -4.00 -1.35 -2.67
C LEU A 24 -3.14 -2.25 -3.55
N ASN A 25 -2.93 -3.49 -3.11
CA ASN A 25 -2.03 -4.42 -3.76
C ASN A 25 -2.35 -5.86 -3.37
N SER A 26 -1.76 -6.80 -4.12
CA SER A 26 -1.71 -8.21 -3.78
C SER A 26 -0.25 -8.65 -3.77
N ILE A 27 0.16 -9.32 -2.72
CA ILE A 27 1.50 -9.83 -2.53
C ILE A 27 1.49 -11.36 -2.47
N GLY A 28 2.53 -11.98 -3.01
CA GLY A 28 2.63 -13.41 -3.24
C GLY A 28 3.80 -14.11 -2.55
N PRO A 29 4.11 -15.34 -2.97
CA PRO A 29 5.21 -16.11 -2.40
C PRO A 29 6.55 -15.39 -2.48
N SER A 30 7.39 -15.59 -1.47
CA SER A 30 8.71 -14.95 -1.26
C SER A 30 8.65 -13.47 -0.88
N GLU A 31 7.46 -12.92 -0.67
CA GLU A 31 7.29 -11.56 -0.19
C GLU A 31 7.03 -11.51 1.33
N VAL A 32 7.31 -10.34 1.91
CA VAL A 32 7.10 -10.08 3.34
C VAL A 32 6.08 -8.95 3.48
N PHE A 33 5.22 -9.04 4.48
CA PHE A 33 4.32 -7.94 4.83
C PHE A 33 4.31 -7.66 6.33
N GLY A 34 3.95 -6.44 6.68
CA GLY A 34 3.94 -6.00 8.07
C GLY A 34 5.29 -5.47 8.56
N GLU A 35 6.34 -5.50 7.75
CA GLU A 35 7.68 -5.00 8.05
C GLU A 35 7.71 -3.47 8.23
N ALA A 36 6.92 -2.74 7.45
CA ALA A 36 6.90 -1.27 7.44
C ALA A 36 6.66 -0.67 8.83
N SER A 37 5.70 -1.23 9.57
CA SER A 37 5.41 -0.78 10.94
C SER A 37 6.54 -1.08 11.93
N LEU A 38 7.35 -2.10 11.68
CA LEU A 38 8.50 -2.44 12.51
C LEU A 38 9.71 -1.57 12.18
N LEU A 39 9.99 -1.38 10.89
CA LEU A 39 11.11 -0.57 10.41
C LEU A 39 10.95 0.91 10.75
N LEU A 40 9.71 1.41 10.70
CA LEU A 40 9.39 2.82 10.95
C LEU A 40 8.89 3.09 12.37
N ASP A 41 8.71 2.06 13.19
CA ASP A 41 8.10 2.13 14.54
C ASP A 41 6.73 2.85 14.52
N LYS A 42 5.93 2.59 13.48
CA LYS A 42 4.61 3.19 13.27
C LYS A 42 3.50 2.14 13.47
N LYS A 43 2.29 2.62 13.69
CA LYS A 43 1.08 1.76 13.70
C LYS A 43 0.81 1.18 12.33
N ARG A 44 0.12 0.04 12.27
CA ARG A 44 -0.37 -0.58 11.03
C ARG A 44 -1.27 0.41 10.29
N SER A 45 -0.93 0.72 9.05
CA SER A 45 -1.69 1.66 8.20
C SER A 45 -2.61 0.95 7.22
N VAL A 46 -2.48 -0.37 7.09
CA VAL A 46 -3.22 -1.18 6.12
C VAL A 46 -3.81 -2.43 6.76
N THR A 47 -4.81 -3.02 6.11
CA THR A 47 -5.41 -4.31 6.46
C THR A 47 -4.93 -5.36 5.47
N ALA A 48 -4.41 -6.48 5.97
CA ALA A 48 -4.02 -7.64 5.17
C ALA A 48 -5.09 -8.73 5.27
N ARG A 49 -5.51 -9.30 4.14
CA ARG A 49 -6.46 -10.40 4.05
C ARG A 49 -5.90 -11.52 3.19
N ALA A 50 -6.12 -12.77 3.60
CA ALA A 50 -5.81 -13.91 2.75
C ALA A 50 -6.64 -13.84 1.46
N GLY A 51 -6.01 -14.15 0.33
CA GLY A 51 -6.71 -14.34 -0.94
C GLY A 51 -7.66 -15.54 -0.90
N THR A 52 -8.43 -15.73 -1.94
CA THR A 52 -9.48 -16.79 -2.03
C THR A 52 -8.94 -18.20 -1.86
N SER A 53 -7.70 -18.45 -2.29
CA SER A 53 -7.03 -19.75 -2.15
C SER A 53 -6.37 -19.97 -0.79
N GLY A 54 -6.52 -19.01 0.14
CA GLY A 54 -5.81 -19.03 1.40
C GLY A 54 -4.36 -18.60 1.29
N VAL A 55 -3.65 -18.61 2.41
CA VAL A 55 -2.24 -18.24 2.47
C VAL A 55 -1.52 -19.03 3.55
N LYS A 56 -0.30 -19.45 3.26
CA LYS A 56 0.63 -20.05 4.22
C LYS A 56 1.77 -19.09 4.47
N THR A 57 1.94 -18.69 5.70
CA THR A 57 2.95 -17.71 6.09
C THR A 57 3.86 -18.24 7.18
N LYS A 58 5.09 -17.73 7.20
CA LYS A 58 6.04 -17.90 8.30
C LYS A 58 6.10 -16.60 9.10
N LEU A 59 5.94 -16.71 10.40
CA LEU A 59 6.09 -15.58 11.31
C LEU A 59 7.56 -15.11 11.33
N VAL A 60 7.77 -13.81 11.20
CA VAL A 60 9.07 -13.15 11.38
C VAL A 60 8.96 -12.27 12.63
N PRO A 61 9.51 -12.70 13.77
CA PRO A 61 9.40 -11.97 15.03
C PRO A 61 10.06 -10.59 14.96
N LYS A 62 9.54 -9.63 15.73
CA LYS A 62 10.15 -8.30 15.84
C LYS A 62 11.63 -8.38 16.27
N SER A 63 11.98 -9.30 17.15
CA SER A 63 13.36 -9.50 17.61
C SER A 63 14.32 -9.73 16.44
N TYR A 64 13.94 -10.55 15.47
CA TYR A 64 14.75 -10.83 14.28
C TYR A 64 15.06 -9.57 13.47
N ILE A 65 14.03 -8.74 13.23
CA ILE A 65 14.21 -7.45 12.55
C ILE A 65 15.10 -6.51 13.36
N THR A 66 14.91 -6.47 14.68
CA THR A 66 15.72 -5.63 15.58
C THR A 66 17.18 -6.07 15.60
N ASP A 67 17.45 -7.36 15.59
CA ASP A 67 18.81 -7.89 15.59
C ASP A 67 19.52 -7.64 14.25
N LEU A 68 18.79 -7.77 13.14
CA LEU A 68 19.27 -7.35 11.81
C LEU A 68 19.62 -5.85 11.77
N GLN A 69 18.78 -5.00 12.36
CA GLN A 69 19.05 -3.56 12.44
C GLN A 69 20.29 -3.24 13.24
N LYS A 70 20.57 -3.97 14.31
CA LYS A 70 21.78 -3.81 15.14
C LYS A 70 23.02 -4.31 14.44
N SER A 71 22.92 -5.44 13.72
CA SER A 71 24.07 -6.07 13.04
C SER A 71 24.54 -5.28 11.82
N SER A 72 23.68 -4.52 11.17
CA SER A 72 24.01 -3.72 9.99
C SER A 72 23.30 -2.36 10.00
N PRO A 73 23.86 -1.35 10.69
CA PRO A 73 23.26 -0.01 10.76
C PRO A 73 23.06 0.65 9.39
N ILE A 74 23.97 0.41 8.45
CA ILE A 74 23.87 0.97 7.09
C ILE A 74 22.68 0.36 6.35
N LEU A 75 22.55 -0.97 6.37
CA LEU A 75 21.42 -1.65 5.75
C LEU A 75 20.08 -1.22 6.39
N SER A 76 20.06 -1.09 7.70
CA SER A 76 18.91 -0.60 8.45
C SER A 76 18.49 0.81 8.01
N ALA A 77 19.45 1.73 7.86
CA ALA A 77 19.20 3.08 7.39
C ALA A 77 18.68 3.10 5.95
N LEU A 78 19.24 2.29 5.06
CA LEU A 78 18.78 2.17 3.67
C LEU A 78 17.33 1.65 3.60
N LEU A 79 17.01 0.56 4.29
CA LEU A 79 15.68 -0.02 4.34
C LEU A 79 14.65 0.98 4.90
N ARG A 80 15.01 1.68 5.98
CA ARG A 80 14.15 2.71 6.57
C ARG A 80 13.89 3.86 5.59
N ASN A 81 14.91 4.33 4.87
CA ASN A 81 14.78 5.40 3.88
C ASN A 81 13.87 4.98 2.72
N VAL A 82 14.05 3.75 2.20
CA VAL A 82 13.20 3.22 1.14
C VAL A 82 11.74 3.13 1.62
N GLN A 83 11.50 2.59 2.81
CA GLN A 83 10.15 2.50 3.38
C GLN A 83 9.52 3.88 3.61
N MET A 84 10.27 4.87 4.09
CA MET A 84 9.75 6.24 4.24
C MET A 84 9.33 6.82 2.90
N ARG A 85 10.15 6.67 1.86
CA ARG A 85 9.83 7.15 0.52
C ARG A 85 8.57 6.48 -0.06
N LEU A 86 8.40 5.18 0.17
CA LEU A 86 7.18 4.46 -0.23
C LEU A 86 5.94 4.98 0.49
N VAL A 87 6.03 5.20 1.80
CA VAL A 87 4.92 5.77 2.59
C VAL A 87 4.57 7.18 2.08
N ASP A 88 5.57 8.04 1.88
CA ASP A 88 5.37 9.41 1.37
C ASP A 88 4.75 9.40 -0.02
N SER A 89 5.22 8.53 -0.92
CA SER A 89 4.66 8.34 -2.26
C SER A 89 3.20 7.91 -2.21
N ASN A 90 2.87 6.94 -1.37
CA ASN A 90 1.51 6.45 -1.20
C ASN A 90 0.58 7.54 -0.63
N GLU A 91 1.05 8.33 0.34
CA GLU A 91 0.27 9.46 0.88
C GLU A 91 0.03 10.55 -0.17
N GLN A 92 1.04 10.86 -0.98
CA GLN A 92 0.94 11.84 -2.06
C GLN A 92 -0.11 11.40 -3.09
N SER A 93 -0.10 10.14 -3.46
CA SER A 93 -1.06 9.55 -4.40
C SER A 93 -2.48 9.54 -3.87
N ALA A 94 -2.66 9.23 -2.59
CA ALA A 94 -3.95 9.31 -1.93
C ALA A 94 -4.51 10.75 -1.93
N ARG A 95 -3.64 11.76 -1.81
CA ARG A 95 -4.03 13.18 -1.94
C ARG A 95 -4.48 13.50 -3.36
N TYR A 96 -3.72 13.09 -4.37
CA TYR A 96 -4.10 13.32 -5.78
C TYR A 96 -5.42 12.67 -6.14
N ALA A 97 -5.65 11.42 -5.71
CA ALA A 97 -6.93 10.74 -5.93
C ALA A 97 -8.11 11.52 -5.30
N LYS A 98 -7.92 12.06 -4.11
CA LYS A 98 -8.93 12.89 -3.43
C LYS A 98 -9.19 14.22 -4.15
N ASP A 99 -8.15 14.85 -4.67
CA ASP A 99 -8.28 16.11 -5.41
C ASP A 99 -8.99 15.89 -6.74
N ILE A 100 -8.68 14.79 -7.43
CA ILE A 100 -9.40 14.39 -8.65
C ILE A 100 -10.88 14.11 -8.36
N GLU A 101 -11.19 13.41 -7.28
CA GLU A 101 -12.58 13.16 -6.87
C GLU A 101 -13.34 14.47 -6.61
N LYS A 102 -12.67 15.43 -5.95
CA LYS A 102 -13.23 16.75 -5.70
C LYS A 102 -13.50 17.52 -6.99
N LEU A 103 -12.55 17.50 -7.94
CA LEU A 103 -12.71 18.12 -9.25
C LEU A 103 -13.86 17.48 -10.04
N LEU A 104 -13.97 16.15 -10.02
CA LEU A 104 -15.09 15.44 -10.66
C LEU A 104 -16.46 15.83 -10.08
N LYS A 105 -16.56 16.03 -8.75
CA LYS A 105 -17.78 16.51 -8.11
C LYS A 105 -18.14 17.92 -8.59
N LEU A 106 -17.18 18.83 -8.56
CA LEU A 106 -17.38 20.21 -9.05
C LEU A 106 -17.82 20.27 -10.52
N THR A 107 -17.23 19.42 -11.37
CA THR A 107 -17.59 19.33 -12.79
C THR A 107 -18.99 18.77 -13.00
N ARG A 108 -19.44 17.84 -12.15
CA ARG A 108 -20.81 17.31 -12.20
C ARG A 108 -21.87 18.31 -11.73
N GLU A 109 -21.52 19.14 -10.76
CA GLU A 109 -22.43 20.18 -10.23
C GLU A 109 -22.59 21.37 -11.18
N GLN A 110 -21.58 21.68 -11.99
CA GLN A 110 -21.65 22.69 -13.04
C GLN A 110 -22.17 22.06 -14.34
N ASN A 111 -23.47 21.94 -14.45
CA ASN A 111 -24.24 21.14 -15.39
C ASN A 111 -24.08 21.43 -16.90
N GLU A 112 -23.01 22.07 -17.39
CA GLU A 112 -22.78 22.34 -18.81
C GLU A 112 -21.38 22.12 -19.36
N VAL A 113 -20.42 21.73 -18.53
CA VAL A 113 -19.08 21.45 -19.02
C VAL A 113 -18.96 19.99 -19.44
N SER A 114 -19.32 19.80 -20.70
CA SER A 114 -18.93 18.69 -21.58
C SER A 114 -18.72 17.32 -20.90
N ARG A 115 -19.67 16.41 -21.11
CA ARG A 115 -19.54 14.96 -20.84
C ARG A 115 -18.13 14.43 -21.20
N ALA A 116 -17.53 14.96 -22.29
CA ALA A 116 -16.19 14.60 -22.74
C ALA A 116 -15.07 14.91 -21.73
N VAL A 117 -15.18 15.98 -20.92
CA VAL A 117 -14.20 16.28 -19.86
C VAL A 117 -14.35 15.32 -18.68
N THR A 118 -15.59 15.03 -18.30
CA THR A 118 -15.90 14.07 -17.24
C THR A 118 -15.42 12.66 -17.60
N ASP A 119 -15.64 12.24 -18.85
CA ASP A 119 -15.21 10.94 -19.37
C ASP A 119 -13.67 10.85 -19.40
N LYS A 120 -12.99 11.91 -19.87
CA LYS A 120 -11.52 11.97 -19.86
C LYS A 120 -10.94 11.93 -18.44
N LEU A 121 -11.53 12.66 -17.50
CA LEU A 121 -11.09 12.63 -16.10
C LEU A 121 -11.33 11.26 -15.46
N THR A 122 -12.41 10.60 -15.78
CA THR A 122 -12.69 9.22 -15.31
C THR A 122 -11.70 8.22 -15.90
N ILE A 123 -11.31 8.38 -17.16
CA ILE A 123 -10.27 7.55 -17.80
C ILE A 123 -8.90 7.78 -17.14
N ILE A 124 -8.54 9.03 -16.85
CA ILE A 124 -7.30 9.38 -16.17
C ILE A 124 -7.29 8.80 -14.76
N GLN A 125 -8.40 8.92 -14.03
CA GLN A 125 -8.51 8.35 -12.69
C GLN A 125 -8.30 6.82 -12.72
N LYS A 126 -8.98 6.10 -13.63
CA LYS A 126 -8.80 4.65 -13.80
C LYS A 126 -7.38 4.28 -14.21
N ARG A 127 -6.73 5.10 -15.04
CA ARG A 127 -5.34 4.88 -15.45
C ARG A 127 -4.39 5.07 -14.27
N ILE A 128 -4.55 6.11 -13.48
CA ILE A 128 -3.78 6.34 -12.25
C ILE A 128 -3.98 5.18 -11.27
N GLU A 129 -5.22 4.72 -11.08
CA GLU A 129 -5.50 3.55 -10.24
C GLU A 129 -4.81 2.29 -10.78
N ASN A 130 -4.87 2.03 -12.09
CA ASN A 130 -4.24 0.88 -12.72
C ASN A 130 -2.70 0.97 -12.71
N ASP A 131 -2.13 2.10 -13.06
CA ASP A 131 -0.66 2.30 -13.06
C ASP A 131 -0.08 2.20 -11.64
N PHE A 132 -0.89 2.60 -10.65
CA PHE A 132 -0.55 2.45 -9.23
C PHE A 132 -0.57 0.98 -8.78
N PHE A 133 -1.46 0.17 -9.35
CA PHE A 133 -1.65 -1.23 -8.97
C PHE A 133 -0.88 -2.22 -9.85
N SER A 134 -0.33 -1.76 -11.00
CA SER A 134 0.42 -2.61 -11.95
C SER A 134 1.93 -2.60 -11.73
N ASN A 135 2.46 -1.63 -10.97
CA ASN A 135 3.90 -1.45 -10.78
C ASN A 135 4.41 -1.90 -9.40
N TYR A 136 3.62 -2.75 -8.72
CA TYR A 136 4.04 -3.39 -7.47
C TYR A 136 3.70 -4.86 -7.45
#